data_8f7ff7b0b32b582a50ab575994e9d0dd
#
_entry.id   8f7ff7b0b32b582a50ab575994e9d0dd
#
_cell.length_a   1.000
_cell.length_b   1.000
_cell.length_c   1.000
_cell.angle_alpha   90.00
_cell.angle_beta   90.00
_cell.angle_gamma   90.00
#
_symmetry.space_group_name_H-M   'P 1'
#
loop_
_entity.id
_entity.type
_entity.pdbx_description
1 polymer ?
#
loop_
_entity_poly.entity_id
_entity_poly.type
_entity_poly.pdbx_seq_one_letter_code
_entity_poly.pdbx_strand_id
1 'polypeptide(L)'
;MAGENVAPELLGEASTLGHAPRVIGVFRRDDLPRGTRDITLALWHIGDPGNVGTLVRTADAFGAGIALSDECADALGPRALRASAGAIFRVPVASWDEGQGDRRVALVAHGGEPLASLDLEPPLTLLLGAEREGIPDDIVAQSHKAVTIPLPGDAESLNVATAGAIALYELSRRTSASRI
;
A
#
# COMPACT_ATOMS: atom_id res chain seq x y z
N MET A 1 -15.68 -23.19 6.51
CA MET A 1 -16.60 -22.15 5.99
C MET A 1 -17.91 -22.85 5.66
N ALA A 2 -19.02 -22.39 6.22
CA ALA A 2 -20.35 -22.84 5.81
C ALA A 2 -20.76 -21.97 4.62
N GLY A 3 -21.12 -22.56 3.51
CA GLY A 3 -21.63 -21.85 2.34
C GLY A 3 -23.12 -22.14 2.19
N GLU A 4 -23.88 -21.15 1.75
CA GLU A 4 -25.28 -21.29 1.37
C GLU A 4 -25.39 -21.32 -0.16
N ASN A 5 -26.29 -22.16 -0.67
CA ASN A 5 -26.63 -22.14 -2.09
C ASN A 5 -27.63 -21.03 -2.35
N VAL A 6 -27.25 -20.13 -3.23
CA VAL A 6 -28.04 -18.94 -3.63
C VAL A 6 -28.34 -19.03 -5.13
N ALA A 7 -29.50 -18.56 -5.53
CA ALA A 7 -29.87 -18.49 -6.96
C ALA A 7 -28.88 -17.59 -7.71
N PRO A 8 -28.41 -17.96 -8.93
CA PRO A 8 -27.42 -17.20 -9.70
C PRO A 8 -27.85 -15.74 -9.97
N GLU A 9 -29.14 -15.49 -10.10
CA GLU A 9 -29.71 -14.16 -10.34
C GLU A 9 -29.42 -13.23 -9.15
N LEU A 10 -29.56 -13.72 -7.90
CA LEU A 10 -29.29 -12.94 -6.68
C LEU A 10 -27.79 -12.66 -6.54
N LEU A 11 -26.91 -13.58 -6.96
CA LEU A 11 -25.47 -13.32 -6.98
C LEU A 11 -25.13 -12.23 -8.01
N GLY A 12 -25.83 -12.18 -9.13
CA GLY A 12 -25.69 -11.12 -10.13
C GLY A 12 -26.12 -9.75 -9.58
N GLU A 13 -27.26 -9.67 -8.89
CA GLU A 13 -27.75 -8.45 -8.27
C GLU A 13 -26.84 -7.93 -7.13
N ALA A 14 -26.29 -8.83 -6.34
CA ALA A 14 -25.37 -8.49 -5.26
C ALA A 14 -23.95 -8.12 -5.73
N SER A 15 -23.64 -8.37 -7.01
CA SER A 15 -22.32 -8.18 -7.56
C SER A 15 -22.19 -6.86 -8.34
N THR A 16 -21.04 -6.19 -8.22
CA THR A 16 -20.65 -5.06 -9.07
C THR A 16 -19.87 -5.49 -10.32
N LEU A 17 -19.79 -6.79 -10.61
CA LEU A 17 -19.12 -7.34 -11.79
C LEU A 17 -20.05 -7.28 -13.01
N GLY A 18 -19.48 -7.17 -14.20
CA GLY A 18 -20.24 -7.19 -15.45
C GLY A 18 -20.90 -8.54 -15.77
N HIS A 19 -20.65 -9.57 -14.97
CA HIS A 19 -21.26 -10.90 -15.04
C HIS A 19 -21.42 -11.48 -13.64
N ALA A 20 -22.41 -12.34 -13.46
CA ALA A 20 -22.70 -12.95 -12.16
C ALA A 20 -21.51 -13.82 -11.70
N PRO A 21 -20.97 -13.60 -10.50
CA PRO A 21 -19.94 -14.44 -9.94
C PRO A 21 -20.53 -15.79 -9.50
N ARG A 22 -19.67 -16.81 -9.43
CA ARG A 22 -20.08 -18.12 -8.89
C ARG A 22 -20.17 -18.15 -7.38
N VAL A 23 -19.44 -17.26 -6.71
CA VAL A 23 -19.33 -17.19 -5.24
C VAL A 23 -19.19 -15.74 -4.81
N ILE A 24 -19.87 -15.35 -3.76
CA ILE A 24 -19.65 -14.11 -3.03
C ILE A 24 -19.27 -14.45 -1.59
N GLY A 25 -18.16 -13.92 -1.11
CA GLY A 25 -17.73 -14.02 0.27
C GLY A 25 -18.20 -12.81 1.08
N VAL A 26 -18.72 -13.06 2.27
CA VAL A 26 -19.04 -12.01 3.26
C VAL A 26 -18.08 -12.14 4.43
N PHE A 27 -17.51 -11.04 4.87
CA PHE A 27 -16.59 -10.98 6.01
C PHE A 27 -16.91 -9.79 6.91
N ARG A 28 -16.48 -9.85 8.16
CA ARG A 28 -16.57 -8.71 9.09
C ARG A 28 -15.30 -7.89 8.99
N ARG A 29 -15.44 -6.56 9.02
CA ARG A 29 -14.27 -5.66 9.05
C ARG A 29 -13.36 -5.91 10.25
N ASP A 30 -13.94 -6.30 11.39
CA ASP A 30 -13.19 -6.56 12.62
C ASP A 30 -12.35 -7.85 12.58
N ASP A 31 -12.62 -8.75 11.64
CA ASP A 31 -11.84 -9.97 11.43
C ASP A 31 -10.59 -9.73 10.55
N LEU A 32 -10.42 -8.54 10.01
CA LEU A 32 -9.26 -8.19 9.19
C LEU A 32 -8.03 -7.87 10.06
N PRO A 33 -6.82 -8.18 9.58
CA PRO A 33 -5.59 -7.84 10.27
C PRO A 33 -5.46 -6.32 10.46
N ARG A 34 -5.05 -5.90 11.66
CA ARG A 34 -4.81 -4.49 12.00
C ARG A 34 -3.41 -4.30 12.53
N GLY A 35 -2.90 -3.07 12.49
CA GLY A 35 -1.60 -2.67 13.02
C GLY A 35 -0.53 -2.52 11.95
N THR A 36 0.72 -2.62 12.36
CA THR A 36 1.90 -2.35 11.54
C THR A 36 2.78 -3.59 11.37
N ARG A 37 3.79 -3.48 10.53
CA ARG A 37 4.90 -4.45 10.41
C ARG A 37 6.23 -3.71 10.43
N ASP A 38 7.33 -4.44 10.47
CA ASP A 38 8.69 -3.86 10.45
C ASP A 38 8.89 -2.88 9.29
N ILE A 39 8.28 -3.16 8.13
CA ILE A 39 8.14 -2.20 7.05
C ILE A 39 6.65 -1.90 6.87
N THR A 40 6.28 -0.64 6.93
CA THR A 40 4.92 -0.17 6.69
C THR A 40 4.92 0.87 5.57
N LEU A 41 4.05 0.71 4.57
CA LEU A 41 3.75 1.76 3.59
C LEU A 41 2.65 2.65 4.15
N ALA A 42 2.95 3.91 4.38
CA ALA A 42 1.95 4.91 4.79
C ALA A 42 1.54 5.74 3.57
N LEU A 43 0.27 5.67 3.24
CA LEU A 43 -0.32 6.25 2.04
C LEU A 43 -1.01 7.56 2.39
N TRP A 44 -0.55 8.66 1.78
CA TRP A 44 -1.10 9.99 1.96
C TRP A 44 -1.97 10.37 0.78
N HIS A 45 -3.28 10.48 1.00
CA HIS A 45 -4.30 10.94 0.04
C HIS A 45 -4.28 10.19 -1.31
N ILE A 46 -4.02 8.89 -1.31
CA ILE A 46 -4.07 8.08 -2.54
C ILE A 46 -5.53 7.85 -2.93
N GLY A 47 -6.01 8.66 -3.86
CA GLY A 47 -7.43 8.70 -4.26
C GLY A 47 -7.87 7.58 -5.22
N ASP A 48 -6.96 6.91 -5.94
CA ASP A 48 -7.32 5.80 -6.83
C ASP A 48 -7.38 4.47 -6.09
N PRO A 49 -8.56 3.81 -6.03
CA PRO A 49 -8.70 2.53 -5.32
C PRO A 49 -7.92 1.38 -5.97
N GLY A 50 -7.57 1.50 -7.26
CA GLY A 50 -6.71 0.54 -7.94
C GLY A 50 -5.27 0.61 -7.40
N ASN A 51 -4.74 1.83 -7.19
CA ASN A 51 -3.44 2.03 -6.60
C ASN A 51 -3.39 1.56 -5.14
N VAL A 52 -4.41 1.90 -4.33
CA VAL A 52 -4.51 1.40 -2.94
C VAL A 52 -4.51 -0.13 -2.91
N GLY A 53 -5.38 -0.78 -3.69
CA GLY A 53 -5.44 -2.24 -3.75
C GLY A 53 -4.14 -2.89 -4.25
N THR A 54 -3.48 -2.28 -5.24
CA THR A 54 -2.19 -2.76 -5.76
C THR A 54 -1.09 -2.63 -4.71
N LEU A 55 -1.07 -1.53 -3.94
CA LEU A 55 -0.12 -1.35 -2.83
C LEU A 55 -0.35 -2.36 -1.71
N VAL A 56 -1.61 -2.66 -1.36
CA VAL A 56 -1.94 -3.75 -0.42
C VAL A 56 -1.41 -5.09 -0.92
N ARG A 57 -1.60 -5.40 -2.21
CA ARG A 57 -1.07 -6.64 -2.81
C ARG A 57 0.46 -6.69 -2.80
N THR A 58 1.09 -5.57 -3.06
CA THR A 58 2.55 -5.44 -3.05
C THR A 58 3.09 -5.60 -1.62
N ALA A 59 2.43 -4.97 -0.64
CA ALA A 59 2.77 -5.12 0.77
C ALA A 59 2.70 -6.60 1.22
N ASP A 60 1.68 -7.34 0.80
CA ASP A 60 1.58 -8.79 1.05
C ASP A 60 2.79 -9.56 0.51
N ALA A 61 3.19 -9.27 -0.73
CA ALA A 61 4.30 -9.95 -1.39
C ALA A 61 5.65 -9.72 -0.70
N PHE A 62 5.85 -8.56 -0.08
CA PHE A 62 7.10 -8.18 0.60
C PHE A 62 7.00 -8.23 2.13
N GLY A 63 5.90 -8.73 2.69
CA GLY A 63 5.72 -8.83 4.14
C GLY A 63 5.58 -7.48 4.84
N ALA A 64 5.13 -6.44 4.14
CA ALA A 64 4.91 -5.11 4.69
C ALA A 64 3.48 -4.92 5.24
N GLY A 65 3.28 -3.89 6.09
CA GLY A 65 1.98 -3.37 6.50
C GLY A 65 1.55 -2.19 5.64
N ILE A 66 0.31 -1.75 5.81
CA ILE A 66 -0.25 -0.55 5.18
C ILE A 66 -0.79 0.39 6.26
N ALA A 67 -0.59 1.69 6.10
CA ALA A 67 -1.30 2.72 6.85
C ALA A 67 -1.97 3.69 5.88
N LEU A 68 -3.16 4.16 6.20
CA LEU A 68 -3.97 5.00 5.31
C LEU A 68 -4.33 6.32 6.01
N SER A 69 -4.13 7.44 5.32
CA SER A 69 -4.74 8.70 5.72
C SER A 69 -6.24 8.72 5.39
N ASP A 70 -7.00 9.63 6.00
CA ASP A 70 -8.46 9.69 5.87
C ASP A 70 -8.94 9.91 4.43
N GLU A 71 -8.18 10.62 3.60
CA GLU A 71 -8.53 10.89 2.20
C GLU A 71 -8.05 9.83 1.21
N CYS A 72 -7.50 8.73 1.68
CA CYS A 72 -7.23 7.59 0.81
C CYS A 72 -8.54 6.91 0.35
N ALA A 73 -8.53 6.33 -0.84
CA ALA A 73 -9.62 5.48 -1.28
C ALA A 73 -9.83 4.33 -0.29
N ASP A 74 -11.09 3.96 -0.05
CA ASP A 74 -11.44 2.83 0.83
C ASP A 74 -10.80 1.53 0.32
N ALA A 75 -9.87 0.98 1.10
CA ALA A 75 -9.20 -0.28 0.80
C ALA A 75 -10.18 -1.48 0.73
N LEU A 76 -11.37 -1.35 1.32
CA LEU A 76 -12.44 -2.33 1.30
C LEU A 76 -13.49 -2.05 0.21
N GLY A 77 -13.33 -0.98 -0.55
CA GLY A 77 -14.16 -0.68 -1.71
C GLY A 77 -13.99 -1.75 -2.82
N PRO A 78 -15.02 -2.00 -3.64
CA PRO A 78 -15.00 -3.10 -4.62
C PRO A 78 -13.82 -3.10 -5.60
N ARG A 79 -13.34 -1.91 -6.00
CA ARG A 79 -12.17 -1.78 -6.90
C ARG A 79 -10.87 -2.10 -6.18
N ALA A 80 -10.68 -1.62 -4.96
CA ALA A 80 -9.50 -1.89 -4.15
C ALA A 80 -9.42 -3.38 -3.76
N LEU A 81 -10.54 -3.98 -3.33
CA LEU A 81 -10.62 -5.41 -3.04
C LEU A 81 -10.21 -6.27 -4.24
N ARG A 82 -10.69 -5.94 -5.44
CA ARG A 82 -10.27 -6.66 -6.66
C ARG A 82 -8.78 -6.50 -6.94
N ALA A 83 -8.26 -5.28 -6.86
CA ALA A 83 -6.85 -5.00 -7.11
C ALA A 83 -5.94 -5.65 -6.07
N SER A 84 -6.38 -5.78 -4.82
CA SER A 84 -5.64 -6.44 -3.76
C SER A 84 -5.52 -7.96 -3.93
N ALA A 85 -6.34 -8.57 -4.81
CA ALA A 85 -6.34 -10.02 -5.07
C ALA A 85 -6.34 -10.88 -3.78
N GLY A 86 -7.08 -10.45 -2.77
CA GLY A 86 -7.21 -11.14 -1.48
C GLY A 86 -6.08 -10.84 -0.48
N ALA A 87 -5.10 -10.02 -0.81
CA ALA A 87 -4.04 -9.60 0.11
C ALA A 87 -4.58 -8.86 1.34
N ILE A 88 -5.70 -8.16 1.20
CA ILE A 88 -6.36 -7.44 2.31
C ILE A 88 -6.67 -8.32 3.52
N PHE A 89 -6.81 -9.64 3.34
CA PHE A 89 -7.06 -10.59 4.43
C PHE A 89 -5.78 -11.04 5.16
N ARG A 90 -4.60 -10.59 4.72
CA ARG A 90 -3.30 -10.99 5.28
C ARG A 90 -2.43 -9.81 5.70
N VAL A 91 -2.63 -8.67 5.05
CA VAL A 91 -1.88 -7.44 5.31
C VAL A 91 -2.55 -6.67 6.44
N PRO A 92 -1.85 -6.35 7.53
CA PRO A 92 -2.39 -5.47 8.55
C PRO A 92 -2.52 -4.05 7.99
N VAL A 93 -3.69 -3.46 8.28
CA VAL A 93 -4.00 -2.08 7.91
C VAL A 93 -4.20 -1.26 9.18
N ALA A 94 -3.47 -0.16 9.28
CA ALA A 94 -3.54 0.82 10.34
C ALA A 94 -4.12 2.16 9.83
N SER A 95 -4.55 3.03 10.73
CA SER A 95 -4.74 4.44 10.42
C SER A 95 -3.38 5.12 10.16
N TRP A 96 -3.40 6.30 9.54
CA TRP A 96 -2.20 7.09 9.30
C TRP A 96 -1.37 7.28 10.57
N ASP A 97 -2.01 7.73 11.65
CA ASP A 97 -1.32 8.03 12.91
C ASP A 97 -0.74 6.80 13.59
N GLU A 98 -1.46 5.69 13.59
CA GLU A 98 -0.99 4.42 14.15
C GLU A 98 0.14 3.79 13.31
N GLY A 99 0.13 4.04 11.99
CA GLY A 99 1.09 3.48 11.05
C GLY A 99 2.43 4.21 10.99
N GLN A 100 2.53 5.40 11.61
CA GLN A 100 3.76 6.18 11.62
C GLN A 100 4.71 5.71 12.72
N GLY A 101 5.65 4.84 12.34
CA GLY A 101 6.74 4.46 13.23
C GLY A 101 7.75 5.60 13.42
N ASP A 102 8.73 5.37 14.32
CA ASP A 102 9.76 6.36 14.66
C ASP A 102 10.67 6.72 13.48
N ARG A 103 10.89 5.81 12.55
CA ARG A 103 11.74 6.03 11.37
C ARG A 103 10.89 6.19 10.12
N ARG A 104 10.66 7.43 9.74
CA ARG A 104 9.87 7.78 8.54
C ARG A 104 10.79 8.15 7.39
N VAL A 105 10.51 7.58 6.21
CA VAL A 105 11.21 7.85 4.95
C VAL A 105 10.20 8.32 3.93
N ALA A 106 10.32 9.55 3.46
CA ALA A 106 9.44 10.10 2.43
C ALA A 106 9.96 9.71 1.04
N LEU A 107 9.14 9.01 0.24
CA LEU A 107 9.44 8.76 -1.16
C LEU A 107 8.91 9.92 -1.99
N VAL A 108 9.82 10.74 -2.50
CA VAL A 108 9.51 11.95 -3.27
C VAL A 108 9.94 11.79 -4.74
N ALA A 109 9.26 12.49 -5.64
CA ALA A 109 9.60 12.43 -7.07
C ALA A 109 10.98 13.05 -7.35
N HIS A 110 11.30 14.14 -6.65
CA HIS A 110 12.54 14.91 -6.86
C HIS A 110 13.15 15.36 -5.52
N GLY A 111 14.46 15.65 -5.53
CA GLY A 111 15.15 16.28 -4.40
C GLY A 111 15.49 15.36 -3.23
N GLY A 112 15.13 14.08 -3.30
CA GLY A 112 15.54 13.10 -2.31
C GLY A 112 16.90 12.45 -2.61
N GLU A 113 17.51 11.81 -1.61
CA GLU A 113 18.66 10.93 -1.82
C GLU A 113 18.23 9.73 -2.70
N PRO A 114 19.12 9.15 -3.54
CA PRO A 114 18.77 7.94 -4.24
C PRO A 114 18.31 6.84 -3.28
N LEU A 115 17.16 6.23 -3.55
CA LEU A 115 16.62 5.15 -2.71
C LEU A 115 17.66 4.03 -2.47
N ALA A 116 18.49 3.76 -3.49
CA ALA A 116 19.58 2.81 -3.40
C ALA A 116 20.67 3.20 -2.38
N SER A 117 20.75 4.43 -1.92
CA SER A 117 21.70 4.92 -0.91
C SER A 117 21.09 4.97 0.50
N LEU A 118 19.83 4.60 0.66
CA LEU A 118 19.14 4.65 1.96
C LEU A 118 19.86 3.76 2.98
N ASP A 119 20.40 4.37 4.02
CA ASP A 119 21.05 3.69 5.13
C ASP A 119 20.14 3.74 6.38
N LEU A 120 19.05 2.98 6.33
CA LEU A 120 18.14 2.79 7.45
C LEU A 120 17.63 1.35 7.46
N GLU A 121 17.78 0.72 8.61
CA GLU A 121 17.27 -0.63 8.86
C GLU A 121 15.83 -0.60 9.39
N PRO A 122 15.01 -1.62 9.08
CA PRO A 122 13.72 -1.77 9.74
C PRO A 122 13.85 -1.84 11.28
N PRO A 123 12.81 -1.41 12.04
CA PRO A 123 11.51 -0.99 11.55
C PRO A 123 11.53 0.42 10.94
N LEU A 124 10.81 0.59 9.82
CA LEU A 124 10.64 1.88 9.17
C LEU A 124 9.27 2.02 8.49
N THR A 125 8.83 3.26 8.35
CA THR A 125 7.63 3.62 7.60
C THR A 125 8.03 4.37 6.34
N LEU A 126 7.64 3.84 5.18
CA LEU A 126 7.82 4.50 3.89
C LEU A 126 6.56 5.28 3.53
N LEU A 127 6.68 6.60 3.41
CA LEU A 127 5.58 7.49 3.07
C LEU A 127 5.44 7.60 1.55
N LEU A 128 4.24 7.43 1.04
CA LEU A 128 3.87 7.57 -0.36
C LEU A 128 2.76 8.61 -0.48
N GLY A 129 2.93 9.62 -1.32
CA GLY A 129 1.98 10.72 -1.48
C GLY A 129 1.04 10.57 -2.67
N ALA A 130 0.03 11.42 -2.70
CA ALA A 130 -0.92 11.56 -3.80
C ALA A 130 -0.21 11.76 -5.16
N GLU A 131 -0.84 11.28 -6.23
CA GLU A 131 -0.25 11.22 -7.57
C GLU A 131 0.11 12.59 -8.15
N ARG A 132 -0.58 13.66 -7.73
CA ARG A 132 -0.35 15.02 -8.24
C ARG A 132 0.36 15.91 -7.24
N GLU A 133 -0.03 15.86 -5.98
CA GLU A 133 0.43 16.79 -4.94
C GLU A 133 1.60 16.20 -4.14
N GLY A 134 1.82 14.89 -4.25
CA GLY A 134 2.88 14.22 -3.50
C GLY A 134 2.60 14.17 -2.00
N ILE A 135 3.66 14.20 -1.21
CA ILE A 135 3.62 14.31 0.24
C ILE A 135 3.80 15.80 0.59
N PRO A 136 2.99 16.39 1.49
CA PRO A 136 3.18 17.78 1.95
C PRO A 136 4.58 18.03 2.50
N ASP A 137 5.11 19.22 2.23
CA ASP A 137 6.49 19.60 2.61
C ASP A 137 6.75 19.52 4.11
N ASP A 138 5.74 19.80 4.93
CA ASP A 138 5.82 19.71 6.38
C ASP A 138 5.94 18.25 6.87
N ILE A 139 5.28 17.30 6.19
CA ILE A 139 5.43 15.87 6.45
C ILE A 139 6.80 15.37 5.99
N VAL A 140 7.26 15.83 4.82
CA VAL A 140 8.61 15.52 4.31
C VAL A 140 9.67 16.04 5.28
N ALA A 141 9.54 17.27 5.74
CA ALA A 141 10.47 17.89 6.69
C ALA A 141 10.54 17.18 8.05
N GLN A 142 9.45 16.52 8.47
CA GLN A 142 9.39 15.71 9.68
C GLN A 142 9.90 14.29 9.47
N SER A 143 10.21 13.89 8.26
CA SER A 143 10.74 12.56 7.96
C SER A 143 12.25 12.50 8.24
N HIS A 144 12.75 11.32 8.61
CA HIS A 144 14.18 11.13 8.85
C HIS A 144 15.00 11.30 7.58
N LYS A 145 14.43 10.89 6.45
CA LYS A 145 15.02 11.02 5.13
C LYS A 145 13.94 11.22 4.06
N ALA A 146 14.30 11.97 3.03
CA ALA A 146 13.60 12.00 1.77
C ALA A 146 14.42 11.23 0.74
N VAL A 147 13.80 10.28 0.05
CA VAL A 147 14.45 9.45 -0.97
C VAL A 147 13.71 9.55 -2.31
N THR A 148 14.42 9.33 -3.39
CA THR A 148 13.85 9.31 -4.74
C THR A 148 14.31 8.05 -5.49
N ILE A 149 13.48 7.58 -6.41
CA ILE A 149 13.84 6.57 -7.40
C ILE A 149 14.45 7.31 -8.60
N PRO A 150 15.76 7.19 -8.88
CA PRO A 150 16.35 7.84 -10.04
C PRO A 150 15.72 7.33 -11.34
N LEU A 151 15.22 8.24 -12.16
CA LEU A 151 14.64 7.92 -13.47
C LEU A 151 15.60 8.43 -14.56
N PRO A 152 16.27 7.53 -15.32
CA PRO A 152 17.21 7.95 -16.35
C PRO A 152 16.55 8.44 -17.66
N GLY A 153 15.23 8.29 -17.77
CA GLY A 153 14.43 8.75 -18.92
C GLY A 153 13.78 10.10 -18.68
N ASP A 154 12.93 10.52 -19.62
CA ASP A 154 12.25 11.83 -19.60
C ASP A 154 11.00 11.87 -18.72
N ALA A 155 10.66 10.78 -18.06
CA ALA A 155 9.50 10.74 -17.15
C ALA A 155 9.79 11.51 -15.86
N GLU A 156 8.87 12.40 -15.47
CA GLU A 156 9.00 13.21 -14.25
C GLU A 156 8.67 12.40 -12.97
N SER A 157 7.83 11.38 -13.08
CA SER A 157 7.40 10.56 -11.94
C SER A 157 6.93 9.18 -12.39
N LEU A 158 6.75 8.28 -11.42
CA LEU A 158 6.14 6.96 -11.58
C LEU A 158 4.73 6.96 -11.00
N ASN A 159 3.89 6.04 -11.50
CA ASN A 159 2.67 5.67 -10.79
C ASN A 159 3.00 5.26 -9.36
N VAL A 160 2.22 5.71 -8.38
CA VAL A 160 2.49 5.52 -6.95
C VAL A 160 2.59 4.06 -6.54
N ALA A 161 1.78 3.17 -7.13
CA ALA A 161 1.87 1.74 -6.84
C ALA A 161 3.15 1.12 -7.41
N THR A 162 3.61 1.59 -8.58
CA THR A 162 4.89 1.20 -9.17
C THR A 162 6.05 1.68 -8.30
N ALA A 163 6.02 2.93 -7.86
CA ALA A 163 7.04 3.50 -6.96
C ALA A 163 7.13 2.71 -5.64
N GLY A 164 5.98 2.40 -5.02
CA GLY A 164 5.90 1.57 -3.82
C GLY A 164 6.47 0.16 -4.02
N ALA A 165 6.20 -0.46 -5.17
CA ALA A 165 6.73 -1.78 -5.49
C ALA A 165 8.26 -1.80 -5.63
N ILE A 166 8.82 -0.81 -6.34
CA ILE A 166 10.27 -0.65 -6.49
C ILE A 166 10.92 -0.41 -5.12
N ALA A 167 10.32 0.45 -4.29
CA ALA A 167 10.85 0.76 -2.99
C ALA A 167 10.84 -0.45 -2.05
N LEU A 168 9.75 -1.22 -1.99
CA LEU A 168 9.71 -2.45 -1.20
C LEU A 168 10.69 -3.51 -1.70
N TYR A 169 10.84 -3.66 -3.01
CA TYR A 169 11.83 -4.57 -3.58
C TYR A 169 13.25 -4.19 -3.14
N GLU A 170 13.60 -2.91 -3.26
CA GLU A 170 14.94 -2.44 -2.87
C GLU A 170 15.21 -2.64 -1.36
N LEU A 171 14.23 -2.35 -0.50
CA LEU A 171 14.32 -2.60 0.94
C LEU A 171 14.47 -4.09 1.26
N SER A 172 13.71 -4.96 0.58
CA SER A 172 13.77 -6.41 0.79
C SER A 172 15.12 -7.02 0.41
N ARG A 173 15.73 -6.53 -0.67
CA ARG A 173 17.08 -6.97 -1.11
C ARG A 173 18.13 -6.76 -0.04
N ARG A 174 18.07 -5.63 0.66
CA ARG A 174 19.03 -5.26 1.70
C ARG A 174 18.89 -6.12 2.93
N THR A 175 17.66 -6.30 3.41
CA THR A 175 17.36 -7.16 4.55
C THR A 175 17.82 -8.61 4.32
N SER A 176 17.76 -9.09 3.08
CA SER A 176 18.24 -10.43 2.71
C SER A 176 19.77 -10.51 2.69
N ALA A 177 20.48 -9.45 2.28
CA ALA A 177 21.94 -9.41 2.24
C ALA A 177 22.56 -9.34 3.65
N SER A 178 21.87 -8.76 4.62
CA SER A 178 22.34 -8.67 6.02
C SER A 178 22.14 -9.96 6.83
N ARG A 179 21.49 -10.98 6.25
CA ARG A 179 21.22 -12.27 6.91
C ARG A 179 22.15 -13.41 6.44
N ILE A 180 23.11 -13.13 5.57
CA ILE A 180 24.15 -14.06 5.10
C ILE A 180 25.49 -13.68 5.75
#